data_7ecaac236cc93d1395a8ed9cab9e8b3f
#
_entry.id   7ecaac236cc93d1395a8ed9cab9e8b3f
#
_cell.length_a   1.000
_cell.length_b   1.000
_cell.length_c   1.000
_cell.angle_alpha   90.00
_cell.angle_beta   90.00
_cell.angle_gamma   90.00
#
_symmetry.space_group_name_H-M   'P 1'
#
loop_
_entity.id
_entity.type
_entity.pdbx_description
1 polymer ?
#
loop_
_entity_poly.entity_id
_entity_poly.type
_entity_poly.pdbx_seq_one_letter_code
_entity_poly.pdbx_strand_id
1 'polypeptide(L)'
;MLILKAFSAVGRAVINWVDTLGSATIFLFFALWKTFRRRQLSKVINQIYYIGARSTGIIMLISLFTGMVLGLQSYHALTTFGAEGAVGTLVALSLIREMGPVLSAIMITARAGSAIAAEIGIQRISEQIDALHTMRIDPLRHVVSPRVAAAIISFPLLTTVFDLVGMVGGYISSVLLLGLNHGVYINSIQASVDLKDITDGLIKSVVFAVIVVTVCCYQGYFAHMRKDSHGAKAVGMATTSAVVISCVLILVSDYVVTSLLI
;
A
#
# COMPACT_ATOMS: atom_id res chain seq x y z
N MET A 1 43.20 -14.48 4.61
CA MET A 1 42.70 -13.85 3.35
C MET A 1 41.18 -14.00 3.12
N LEU A 2 40.58 -15.15 3.42
CA LEU A 2 39.12 -15.39 3.32
C LEU A 2 38.28 -14.50 4.27
N ILE A 3 38.68 -14.34 5.52
CA ILE A 3 37.99 -13.55 6.56
C ILE A 3 37.98 -12.04 6.16
N LEU A 4 39.05 -11.50 5.66
CA LEU A 4 39.11 -10.12 5.17
C LEU A 4 38.20 -9.87 3.95
N LYS A 5 38.08 -10.86 3.05
CA LYS A 5 37.13 -10.79 1.92
C LYS A 5 35.67 -10.84 2.38
N ALA A 6 35.35 -11.65 3.41
CA ALA A 6 34.04 -11.71 4.00
C ALA A 6 33.65 -10.37 4.68
N PHE A 7 34.57 -9.79 5.49
CA PHE A 7 34.34 -8.48 6.10
C PHE A 7 34.17 -7.36 5.07
N SER A 8 34.97 -7.37 4.00
CA SER A 8 34.82 -6.35 2.93
C SER A 8 33.55 -6.54 2.10
N ALA A 9 33.03 -7.77 1.97
CA ALA A 9 31.76 -8.03 1.30
C ALA A 9 30.57 -7.53 2.15
N VAL A 10 30.59 -7.83 3.45
CA VAL A 10 29.58 -7.33 4.39
C VAL A 10 29.60 -5.79 4.46
N GLY A 11 30.79 -5.20 4.59
CA GLY A 11 30.93 -3.73 4.63
C GLY A 11 30.39 -3.06 3.35
N ARG A 12 30.70 -3.61 2.17
CA ARG A 12 30.14 -3.12 0.90
C ARG A 12 28.62 -3.30 0.81
N ALA A 13 28.08 -4.41 1.30
CA ALA A 13 26.66 -4.63 1.33
C ALA A 13 25.94 -3.59 2.21
N VAL A 14 26.48 -3.30 3.39
CA VAL A 14 25.94 -2.30 4.31
C VAL A 14 26.02 -0.89 3.70
N ILE A 15 27.15 -0.50 3.12
CA ILE A 15 27.31 0.81 2.47
C ILE A 15 26.31 0.94 1.31
N ASN A 16 26.19 -0.06 0.43
CA ASN A 16 25.23 -0.04 -0.66
C ASN A 16 23.78 0.06 -0.14
N TRP A 17 23.47 -0.55 0.99
CA TRP A 17 22.16 -0.50 1.61
C TRP A 17 21.84 0.92 2.13
N VAL A 18 22.80 1.54 2.82
CA VAL A 18 22.70 2.91 3.31
C VAL A 18 22.57 3.91 2.16
N ASP A 19 23.37 3.76 1.11
CA ASP A 19 23.29 4.60 -0.09
C ASP A 19 21.93 4.47 -0.81
N THR A 20 21.39 3.25 -0.89
CA THR A 20 20.06 3.01 -1.48
C THR A 20 18.96 3.64 -0.64
N LEU A 21 19.01 3.52 0.69
CA LEU A 21 18.07 4.17 1.60
C LEU A 21 18.18 5.70 1.53
N GLY A 22 19.39 6.23 1.52
CA GLY A 22 19.64 7.66 1.40
C GLY A 22 19.11 8.24 0.09
N SER A 23 19.37 7.57 -1.03
CA SER A 23 18.87 8.00 -2.34
C SER A 23 17.35 7.88 -2.45
N ALA A 24 16.74 6.85 -1.86
CA ALA A 24 15.29 6.71 -1.81
C ALA A 24 14.62 7.80 -0.95
N THR A 25 15.23 8.15 0.18
CA THR A 25 14.75 9.23 1.07
C THR A 25 14.85 10.59 0.40
N ILE A 26 15.95 10.90 -0.27
CA ILE A 26 16.14 12.12 -1.05
C ILE A 26 15.11 12.18 -2.19
N PHE A 27 14.90 11.07 -2.89
CA PHE A 27 13.90 10.95 -3.95
C PHE A 27 12.49 11.24 -3.44
N LEU A 28 12.12 10.68 -2.27
CA LEU A 28 10.84 10.91 -1.59
C LEU A 28 10.66 12.38 -1.25
N PHE A 29 11.68 13.01 -0.64
CA PHE A 29 11.60 14.42 -0.25
C PHE A 29 11.37 15.33 -1.45
N PHE A 30 12.13 15.12 -2.54
CA PHE A 30 11.94 15.87 -3.77
C PHE A 30 10.58 15.59 -4.44
N ALA A 31 10.10 14.35 -4.42
CA ALA A 31 8.80 13.99 -4.97
C ALA A 31 7.66 14.68 -4.22
N LEU A 32 7.68 14.65 -2.87
CA LEU A 32 6.68 15.33 -2.04
C LEU A 32 6.73 16.86 -2.19
N TRP A 33 7.92 17.45 -2.15
CA TRP A 33 8.06 18.91 -2.32
C TRP A 33 7.50 19.39 -3.65
N LYS A 34 7.74 18.64 -4.73
CA LYS A 34 7.27 18.99 -6.07
C LYS A 34 5.77 18.71 -6.28
N THR A 35 5.16 17.87 -5.46
CA THR A 35 3.72 17.51 -5.54
C THR A 35 2.83 18.71 -5.18
N PHE A 36 3.24 19.56 -4.25
CA PHE A 36 2.44 20.71 -3.78
C PHE A 36 2.31 21.86 -4.79
N ARG A 37 2.94 21.83 -5.95
CA ARG A 37 2.96 22.95 -6.92
C ARG A 37 1.85 22.83 -7.97
N ARG A 38 0.84 23.63 -7.86
CA ARG A 38 -0.54 23.75 -8.42
C ARG A 38 -0.80 23.58 -9.93
N ARG A 39 -0.07 22.89 -10.81
CA ARG A 39 -0.35 22.92 -12.27
C ARG A 39 -0.61 21.58 -12.98
N GLN A 40 -0.97 20.49 -12.27
CA GLN A 40 -1.12 19.17 -12.92
C GLN A 40 -2.40 18.40 -12.54
N LEU A 41 -3.49 19.10 -12.21
CA LEU A 41 -4.75 18.49 -11.76
C LEU A 41 -5.28 17.42 -12.73
N SER A 42 -5.24 17.67 -14.04
CA SER A 42 -5.68 16.69 -15.03
C SER A 42 -4.90 15.38 -14.99
N LYS A 43 -3.57 15.44 -14.76
CA LYS A 43 -2.73 14.25 -14.63
C LYS A 43 -3.00 13.50 -13.33
N VAL A 44 -3.23 14.23 -12.23
CA VAL A 44 -3.59 13.65 -10.94
C VAL A 44 -4.93 12.89 -11.04
N ILE A 45 -5.94 13.48 -11.67
CA ILE A 45 -7.26 12.84 -11.88
C ILE A 45 -7.11 11.54 -12.68
N ASN A 46 -6.33 11.56 -13.77
CA ASN A 46 -6.07 10.35 -14.55
C ASN A 46 -5.35 9.27 -13.72
N GLN A 47 -4.42 9.66 -12.85
CA GLN A 47 -3.73 8.72 -11.97
C GLN A 47 -4.64 8.21 -10.84
N ILE A 48 -5.56 9.04 -10.31
CA ILE A 48 -6.59 8.59 -9.35
C ILE A 48 -7.48 7.52 -10.00
N TYR A 49 -7.90 7.73 -11.24
CA TYR A 49 -8.66 6.72 -11.97
C TYR A 49 -7.87 5.42 -12.15
N TYR A 50 -6.59 5.54 -12.50
CA TYR A 50 -5.73 4.39 -12.75
C TYR A 50 -5.39 3.60 -11.48
N ILE A 51 -5.02 4.27 -10.39
CA ILE A 51 -4.70 3.65 -9.10
C ILE A 51 -5.98 3.23 -8.37
N GLY A 52 -6.96 4.12 -8.29
CA GLY A 52 -8.17 3.97 -7.51
C GLY A 52 -9.23 3.11 -8.22
N ALA A 53 -9.93 3.69 -9.19
CA ALA A 53 -11.12 3.07 -9.78
C ALA A 53 -10.84 1.68 -10.39
N ARG A 54 -9.71 1.51 -11.04
CA ARG A 54 -9.34 0.20 -11.60
C ARG A 54 -8.98 -0.86 -10.55
N SER A 55 -8.64 -0.48 -9.30
CA SER A 55 -8.34 -1.42 -8.21
C SER A 55 -9.59 -1.78 -7.38
N THR A 56 -10.66 -0.99 -7.46
CA THR A 56 -11.84 -1.14 -6.61
C THR A 56 -12.44 -2.54 -6.69
N GLY A 57 -12.62 -3.11 -7.87
CA GLY A 57 -13.25 -4.42 -8.04
C GLY A 57 -12.50 -5.56 -7.32
N ILE A 58 -11.18 -5.61 -7.44
CA ILE A 58 -10.37 -6.63 -6.77
C ILE A 58 -10.34 -6.42 -5.25
N ILE A 59 -10.31 -5.16 -4.81
CA ILE A 59 -10.33 -4.81 -3.38
C ILE A 59 -11.66 -5.21 -2.75
N MET A 60 -12.79 -4.91 -3.40
CA MET A 60 -14.12 -5.32 -2.91
C MET A 60 -14.24 -6.84 -2.80
N LEU A 61 -13.75 -7.58 -3.79
CA LEU A 61 -13.82 -9.04 -3.78
C LEU A 61 -12.98 -9.62 -2.61
N ILE A 62 -11.75 -9.17 -2.46
CA ILE A 62 -10.85 -9.67 -1.39
C ILE A 62 -11.38 -9.27 -0.03
N SER A 63 -11.86 -8.04 0.13
CA SER A 63 -12.44 -7.54 1.36
C SER A 63 -13.66 -8.37 1.80
N LEU A 64 -14.55 -8.67 0.87
CA LEU A 64 -15.74 -9.48 1.14
C LEU A 64 -15.35 -10.84 1.72
N PHE A 65 -14.45 -11.56 1.07
CA PHE A 65 -14.00 -12.87 1.55
C PHE A 65 -13.21 -12.78 2.86
N THR A 66 -12.35 -11.78 3.01
CA THR A 66 -11.63 -11.55 4.26
C THR A 66 -12.61 -11.30 5.42
N GLY A 67 -13.62 -10.46 5.21
CA GLY A 67 -14.67 -10.22 6.19
C GLY A 67 -15.47 -11.48 6.54
N MET A 68 -15.83 -12.29 5.53
CA MET A 68 -16.53 -13.56 5.75
C MET A 68 -15.68 -14.53 6.61
N VAL A 69 -14.39 -14.65 6.33
CA VAL A 69 -13.48 -15.50 7.10
C VAL A 69 -13.32 -14.98 8.53
N LEU A 70 -13.12 -13.67 8.70
CA LEU A 70 -13.04 -13.06 10.04
C LEU A 70 -14.33 -13.26 10.84
N GLY A 71 -15.49 -13.08 10.23
CA GLY A 71 -16.78 -13.32 10.87
C GLY A 71 -16.94 -14.76 11.34
N LEU A 72 -16.59 -15.72 10.48
CA LEU A 72 -16.66 -17.14 10.80
C LEU A 72 -15.69 -17.53 11.93
N GLN A 73 -14.44 -17.07 11.88
CA GLN A 73 -13.45 -17.33 12.90
C GLN A 73 -13.80 -16.67 14.23
N SER A 74 -14.24 -15.41 14.21
CA SER A 74 -14.67 -14.68 15.41
C SER A 74 -15.87 -15.34 16.07
N TYR A 75 -16.85 -15.80 15.30
CA TYR A 75 -18.01 -16.50 15.82
C TYR A 75 -17.57 -17.80 16.52
N HIS A 76 -16.77 -18.65 15.89
CA HIS A 76 -16.28 -19.88 16.48
C HIS A 76 -15.45 -19.65 17.75
N ALA A 77 -14.60 -18.64 17.75
CA ALA A 77 -13.79 -18.30 18.93
C ALA A 77 -14.65 -17.83 20.10
N LEU A 78 -15.66 -16.99 19.85
CA LEU A 78 -16.49 -16.38 20.88
C LEU A 78 -17.59 -17.29 21.41
N THR A 79 -18.10 -18.24 20.61
CA THR A 79 -19.06 -19.25 21.07
C THR A 79 -18.51 -20.13 22.19
N THR A 80 -17.20 -20.43 22.18
CA THR A 80 -16.57 -21.20 23.25
C THR A 80 -16.58 -20.50 24.61
N PHE A 81 -16.70 -19.16 24.62
CA PHE A 81 -16.78 -18.31 25.82
C PHE A 81 -18.18 -17.78 26.10
N GLY A 82 -19.20 -18.13 25.29
CA GLY A 82 -20.55 -17.59 25.42
C GLY A 82 -20.65 -16.10 25.11
N ALA A 83 -19.71 -15.54 24.36
CA ALA A 83 -19.58 -14.10 24.08
C ALA A 83 -19.94 -13.75 22.60
N GLU A 84 -20.87 -14.48 21.98
CA GLU A 84 -21.25 -14.35 20.57
C GLU A 84 -21.67 -12.92 20.19
N GLY A 85 -22.20 -12.15 21.16
CA GLY A 85 -22.58 -10.76 20.95
C GLY A 85 -21.43 -9.81 20.56
N ALA A 86 -20.17 -10.20 20.80
CA ALA A 86 -19.00 -9.39 20.49
C ALA A 86 -18.41 -9.66 19.08
N VAL A 87 -19.02 -10.53 18.27
CA VAL A 87 -18.52 -10.86 16.92
C VAL A 87 -18.40 -9.62 16.03
N GLY A 88 -19.42 -8.78 16.01
CA GLY A 88 -19.42 -7.54 15.22
C GLY A 88 -18.28 -6.59 15.63
N THR A 89 -18.05 -6.45 16.94
CA THR A 89 -16.94 -5.66 17.50
C THR A 89 -15.58 -6.15 16.98
N LEU A 90 -15.31 -7.47 17.11
CA LEU A 90 -14.03 -8.03 16.67
C LEU A 90 -13.81 -7.89 15.18
N VAL A 91 -14.83 -8.16 14.35
CA VAL A 91 -14.75 -8.00 12.91
C VAL A 91 -14.46 -6.55 12.53
N ALA A 92 -15.22 -5.60 13.07
CA ALA A 92 -15.08 -4.19 12.74
C ALA A 92 -13.73 -3.62 13.16
N LEU A 93 -13.31 -3.84 14.43
CA LEU A 93 -12.05 -3.32 14.93
C LEU A 93 -10.84 -3.97 14.25
N SER A 94 -10.90 -5.28 13.96
CA SER A 94 -9.81 -5.96 13.23
C SER A 94 -9.65 -5.43 11.80
N LEU A 95 -10.76 -5.13 11.12
CA LEU A 95 -10.73 -4.54 9.78
C LEU A 95 -10.20 -3.11 9.84
N ILE A 96 -10.83 -2.23 10.61
CA ILE A 96 -10.52 -0.79 10.60
C ILE A 96 -9.09 -0.51 11.09
N ARG A 97 -8.65 -1.15 12.18
CA ARG A 97 -7.36 -0.85 12.81
C ARG A 97 -6.17 -1.44 12.08
N GLU A 98 -6.32 -2.67 11.50
CA GLU A 98 -5.17 -3.43 10.97
C GLU A 98 -5.42 -3.97 9.56
N MET A 99 -6.37 -4.87 9.38
CA MET A 99 -6.53 -5.63 8.13
C MET A 99 -6.88 -4.75 6.94
N GLY A 100 -7.73 -3.75 7.12
CA GLY A 100 -8.15 -2.83 6.05
C GLY A 100 -6.99 -2.04 5.46
N PRO A 101 -6.26 -1.25 6.26
CA PRO A 101 -5.11 -0.50 5.77
C PRO A 101 -4.02 -1.39 5.15
N VAL A 102 -3.66 -2.48 5.82
CA VAL A 102 -2.55 -3.35 5.38
C VAL A 102 -2.91 -4.12 4.11
N LEU A 103 -4.04 -4.85 4.10
CA LEU A 103 -4.43 -5.67 2.95
C LEU A 103 -4.78 -4.82 1.73
N SER A 104 -5.48 -3.69 1.91
CA SER A 104 -5.73 -2.78 0.81
C SER A 104 -4.42 -2.25 0.20
N ALA A 105 -3.45 -1.84 1.03
CA ALA A 105 -2.15 -1.37 0.57
C ALA A 105 -1.36 -2.44 -0.19
N ILE A 106 -1.34 -3.69 0.30
CA ILE A 106 -0.70 -4.82 -0.38
C ILE A 106 -1.35 -5.07 -1.75
N MET A 107 -2.68 -5.06 -1.82
CA MET A 107 -3.42 -5.29 -3.08
C MET A 107 -3.22 -4.16 -4.09
N ILE A 108 -3.23 -2.91 -3.63
CA ILE A 108 -2.92 -1.76 -4.48
C ILE A 108 -1.47 -1.85 -4.98
N THR A 109 -0.54 -2.24 -4.12
CA THR A 109 0.87 -2.45 -4.48
C THR A 109 1.03 -3.51 -5.56
N ALA A 110 0.38 -4.66 -5.39
CA ALA A 110 0.46 -5.76 -6.34
C ALA A 110 -0.07 -5.35 -7.73
N ARG A 111 -1.16 -4.59 -7.80
CA ARG A 111 -1.78 -4.20 -9.06
C ARG A 111 -1.27 -2.86 -9.60
N ALA A 112 -1.46 -1.77 -8.86
CA ALA A 112 -1.12 -0.43 -9.33
C ALA A 112 0.37 -0.12 -9.13
N GLY A 113 0.97 -0.53 -8.01
CA GLY A 113 2.39 -0.34 -7.72
C GLY A 113 3.29 -1.03 -8.74
N SER A 114 3.00 -2.29 -9.07
CA SER A 114 3.73 -3.04 -10.10
C SER A 114 3.64 -2.37 -11.48
N ALA A 115 2.45 -1.91 -11.84
CA ALA A 115 2.22 -1.23 -13.10
C ALA A 115 2.94 0.12 -13.17
N ILE A 116 2.97 0.90 -12.07
CA ILE A 116 3.74 2.16 -11.98
C ILE A 116 5.23 1.89 -12.17
N ALA A 117 5.77 0.88 -11.49
CA ALA A 117 7.19 0.53 -11.62
C ALA A 117 7.55 0.07 -13.04
N ALA A 118 6.68 -0.71 -13.68
CA ALA A 118 6.84 -1.14 -15.07
C ALA A 118 6.81 0.04 -16.03
N GLU A 119 5.81 0.90 -15.93
CA GLU A 119 5.62 2.06 -16.82
C GLU A 119 6.81 3.02 -16.75
N ILE A 120 7.26 3.37 -15.54
CA ILE A 120 8.43 4.25 -15.35
C ILE A 120 9.72 3.55 -15.85
N GLY A 121 9.85 2.24 -15.59
CA GLY A 121 10.97 1.44 -16.08
C GLY A 121 11.06 1.40 -17.61
N ILE A 122 9.92 1.25 -18.29
CA ILE A 122 9.84 1.32 -19.75
C ILE A 122 10.22 2.73 -20.23
N GLN A 123 9.65 3.78 -19.65
CA GLN A 123 9.98 5.17 -19.99
C GLN A 123 11.47 5.48 -19.79
N ARG A 124 12.11 4.83 -18.81
CA ARG A 124 13.55 5.00 -18.57
C ARG A 124 14.40 4.28 -19.60
N ILE A 125 14.08 3.04 -19.93
CA ILE A 125 14.83 2.23 -20.92
C ILE A 125 14.66 2.75 -22.34
N SER A 126 13.48 3.31 -22.66
CA SER A 126 13.21 3.95 -23.95
C SER A 126 13.70 5.40 -24.05
N GLU A 127 14.55 5.85 -23.10
CA GLU A 127 15.17 7.19 -23.06
C GLU A 127 14.17 8.36 -23.01
N GLN A 128 12.88 8.10 -22.78
CA GLN A 128 11.87 9.16 -22.66
C GLN A 128 12.13 10.11 -21.47
N ILE A 129 12.67 9.58 -20.38
CA ILE A 129 13.04 10.38 -19.20
C ILE A 129 14.26 11.27 -19.53
N ASP A 130 15.22 10.79 -20.32
CA ASP A 130 16.38 11.55 -20.76
C ASP A 130 15.99 12.64 -21.75
N ALA A 131 15.02 12.34 -22.65
CA ALA A 131 14.42 13.34 -23.52
C ALA A 131 13.74 14.47 -22.74
N LEU A 132 13.06 14.18 -21.63
CA LEU A 132 12.52 15.23 -20.75
C LEU A 132 13.63 16.13 -20.17
N HIS A 133 14.76 15.54 -19.78
CA HIS A 133 15.92 16.32 -19.30
C HIS A 133 16.49 17.25 -20.37
N THR A 134 16.62 16.79 -21.62
CA THR A 134 17.12 17.63 -22.72
C THR A 134 16.15 18.77 -23.05
N MET A 135 14.84 18.55 -22.86
CA MET A 135 13.81 19.59 -23.00
C MET A 135 13.70 20.53 -21.78
N ARG A 136 14.60 20.42 -20.79
CA ARG A 136 14.56 21.16 -19.52
C ARG A 136 13.26 20.97 -18.72
N ILE A 137 12.58 19.86 -18.91
CA ILE A 137 11.42 19.45 -18.12
C ILE A 137 11.90 18.55 -17.00
N ASP A 138 11.58 18.89 -15.75
CA ASP A 138 11.94 18.07 -14.59
C ASP A 138 11.14 16.77 -14.59
N PRO A 139 11.80 15.59 -14.78
CA PRO A 139 11.10 14.30 -14.87
C PRO A 139 10.40 13.91 -13.57
N LEU A 140 10.99 14.21 -12.40
CA LEU A 140 10.38 13.91 -11.12
C LEU A 140 9.04 14.61 -10.97
N ARG A 141 8.99 15.90 -11.37
CA ARG A 141 7.76 16.67 -11.35
C ARG A 141 6.74 16.18 -12.38
N HIS A 142 7.19 15.71 -13.54
CA HIS A 142 6.30 15.31 -14.63
C HIS A 142 5.73 13.90 -14.45
N VAL A 143 6.56 12.97 -13.98
CA VAL A 143 6.26 11.53 -13.93
C VAL A 143 5.87 11.09 -12.52
N VAL A 144 6.61 11.51 -11.47
CA VAL A 144 6.45 10.97 -10.11
C VAL A 144 5.40 11.75 -9.31
N SER A 145 5.47 13.08 -9.32
CA SER A 145 4.60 13.94 -8.49
C SER A 145 3.09 13.68 -8.66
N PRO A 146 2.51 13.54 -9.87
CA PRO A 146 1.08 13.26 -10.01
C PRO A 146 0.68 11.88 -9.49
N ARG A 147 1.59 10.88 -9.54
CA ARG A 147 1.36 9.54 -8.99
C ARG A 147 1.32 9.56 -7.47
N VAL A 148 2.23 10.31 -6.83
CA VAL A 148 2.25 10.48 -5.36
C VAL A 148 0.96 11.17 -4.89
N ALA A 149 0.56 12.28 -5.53
CA ALA A 149 -0.67 12.98 -5.18
C ALA A 149 -1.91 12.09 -5.32
N ALA A 150 -1.99 11.33 -6.41
CA ALA A 150 -3.10 10.42 -6.66
C ALA A 150 -3.16 9.28 -5.63
N ALA A 151 -2.01 8.74 -5.22
CA ALA A 151 -1.96 7.68 -4.23
C ALA A 151 -2.42 8.13 -2.85
N ILE A 152 -1.98 9.32 -2.40
CA ILE A 152 -2.40 9.89 -1.11
C ILE A 152 -3.93 10.02 -1.02
N ILE A 153 -4.62 10.22 -2.15
CA ILE A 153 -6.08 10.28 -2.20
C ILE A 153 -6.69 8.90 -2.36
N SER A 154 -6.13 8.06 -3.24
CA SER A 154 -6.72 6.77 -3.61
C SER A 154 -6.61 5.71 -2.52
N PHE A 155 -5.51 5.68 -1.77
CA PHE A 155 -5.30 4.66 -0.73
C PHE A 155 -6.34 4.77 0.40
N PRO A 156 -6.56 5.94 1.05
CA PRO A 156 -7.57 6.06 2.08
C PRO A 156 -8.98 5.72 1.58
N LEU A 157 -9.33 6.16 0.36
CA LEU A 157 -10.63 5.83 -0.24
C LEU A 157 -10.81 4.32 -0.44
N LEU A 158 -9.79 3.64 -0.94
CA LEU A 158 -9.84 2.20 -1.17
C LEU A 158 -9.82 1.41 0.15
N THR A 159 -9.12 1.89 1.17
CA THR A 159 -9.16 1.32 2.53
C THR A 159 -10.56 1.42 3.12
N THR A 160 -11.20 2.59 3.02
CA THR A 160 -12.60 2.75 3.48
C THR A 160 -13.55 1.80 2.76
N VAL A 161 -13.39 1.62 1.44
CA VAL A 161 -14.18 0.64 0.68
C VAL A 161 -13.90 -0.78 1.16
N PHE A 162 -12.64 -1.10 1.45
CA PHE A 162 -12.25 -2.39 2.01
C PHE A 162 -12.95 -2.65 3.34
N ASP A 163 -12.92 -1.71 4.28
CA ASP A 163 -13.52 -1.86 5.60
C ASP A 163 -15.03 -2.05 5.52
N LEU A 164 -15.73 -1.22 4.72
CA LEU A 164 -17.16 -1.30 4.56
C LEU A 164 -17.61 -2.65 3.95
N VAL A 165 -16.96 -3.07 2.86
CA VAL A 165 -17.30 -4.33 2.19
C VAL A 165 -16.91 -5.53 3.06
N GLY A 166 -15.81 -5.42 3.83
CA GLY A 166 -15.39 -6.45 4.79
C GLY A 166 -16.40 -6.63 5.92
N MET A 167 -16.96 -5.55 6.46
CA MET A 167 -18.01 -5.63 7.47
C MET A 167 -19.27 -6.30 6.92
N VAL A 168 -19.63 -6.03 5.65
CA VAL A 168 -20.72 -6.73 4.97
C VAL A 168 -20.41 -8.21 4.82
N GLY A 169 -19.16 -8.57 4.48
CA GLY A 169 -18.71 -9.97 4.45
C GLY A 169 -18.85 -10.67 5.80
N GLY A 170 -18.43 -10.00 6.89
CA GLY A 170 -18.60 -10.47 8.26
C GLY A 170 -20.08 -10.66 8.64
N TYR A 171 -20.95 -9.74 8.21
CA TYR A 171 -22.39 -9.86 8.39
C TYR A 171 -22.96 -11.10 7.68
N ILE A 172 -22.58 -11.33 6.42
CA ILE A 172 -23.05 -12.49 5.66
C ILE A 172 -22.67 -13.78 6.38
N SER A 173 -21.43 -13.92 6.85
CA SER A 173 -21.01 -15.13 7.53
C SER A 173 -21.63 -15.32 8.91
N SER A 174 -21.65 -14.27 9.74
CA SER A 174 -22.10 -14.37 11.14
C SER A 174 -23.63 -14.41 11.28
N VAL A 175 -24.34 -13.57 10.51
CA VAL A 175 -25.80 -13.44 10.63
C VAL A 175 -26.52 -14.41 9.70
N LEU A 176 -26.20 -14.41 8.40
CA LEU A 176 -26.94 -15.21 7.43
C LEU A 176 -26.57 -16.71 7.48
N LEU A 177 -25.29 -17.05 7.67
CA LEU A 177 -24.85 -18.45 7.67
C LEU A 177 -24.89 -19.09 9.07
N LEU A 178 -24.52 -18.35 10.13
CA LEU A 178 -24.40 -18.88 11.48
C LEU A 178 -25.57 -18.51 12.40
N GLY A 179 -26.54 -17.71 11.92
CA GLY A 179 -27.77 -17.41 12.63
C GLY A 179 -27.66 -16.41 13.78
N LEU A 180 -26.59 -15.63 13.86
CA LEU A 180 -26.47 -14.55 14.85
C LEU A 180 -27.59 -13.52 14.65
N ASN A 181 -28.10 -12.95 15.73
CA ASN A 181 -29.14 -11.92 15.62
C ASN A 181 -28.60 -10.66 14.94
N HIS A 182 -29.32 -10.18 13.90
CA HIS A 182 -28.99 -8.97 13.14
C HIS A 182 -28.73 -7.75 14.04
N GLY A 183 -29.64 -7.51 15.01
CA GLY A 183 -29.50 -6.36 15.92
C GLY A 183 -28.26 -6.43 16.79
N VAL A 184 -27.88 -7.64 17.24
CA VAL A 184 -26.67 -7.84 18.04
C VAL A 184 -25.41 -7.48 17.25
N TYR A 185 -25.33 -7.94 15.99
CA TYR A 185 -24.16 -7.65 15.13
C TYR A 185 -24.01 -6.14 14.87
N ILE A 186 -25.08 -5.46 14.47
CA ILE A 186 -25.04 -4.03 14.15
C ILE A 186 -24.78 -3.18 15.40
N ASN A 187 -25.50 -3.47 16.50
CA ASN A 187 -25.33 -2.71 17.75
C ASN A 187 -23.92 -2.88 18.33
N SER A 188 -23.33 -4.06 18.23
CA SER A 188 -21.95 -4.29 18.70
C SER A 188 -20.93 -3.46 17.91
N ILE A 189 -21.09 -3.31 16.59
CA ILE A 189 -20.25 -2.43 15.76
C ILE A 189 -20.43 -0.97 16.18
N GLN A 190 -21.67 -0.49 16.28
CA GLN A 190 -21.94 0.91 16.60
C GLN A 190 -21.45 1.30 18.00
N ALA A 191 -21.48 0.38 18.96
CA ALA A 191 -21.04 0.62 20.32
C ALA A 191 -19.52 0.59 20.49
N SER A 192 -18.78 -0.04 19.57
CA SER A 192 -17.35 -0.30 19.74
C SER A 192 -16.43 0.49 18.81
N VAL A 193 -16.95 1.01 17.69
CA VAL A 193 -16.15 1.76 16.72
C VAL A 193 -16.15 3.24 17.06
N ASP A 194 -14.98 3.76 17.45
CA ASP A 194 -14.76 5.17 17.72
C ASP A 194 -14.21 5.90 16.48
N LEU A 195 -14.47 7.22 16.43
CA LEU A 195 -13.89 8.07 15.37
C LEU A 195 -12.35 8.02 15.37
N LYS A 196 -11.72 7.79 16.52
CA LYS A 196 -10.28 7.60 16.65
C LYS A 196 -9.81 6.41 15.80
N ASP A 197 -10.48 5.27 15.88
CA ASP A 197 -10.12 4.06 15.14
C ASP A 197 -10.11 4.29 13.62
N ILE A 198 -11.14 4.97 13.11
CA ILE A 198 -11.25 5.31 11.69
C ILE A 198 -10.12 6.26 11.28
N THR A 199 -9.82 7.26 12.11
CA THR A 199 -8.75 8.24 11.83
C THR A 199 -7.38 7.54 11.81
N ASP A 200 -7.12 6.64 12.75
CA ASP A 200 -5.87 5.90 12.85
C ASP A 200 -5.67 4.99 11.63
N GLY A 201 -6.72 4.30 11.18
CA GLY A 201 -6.69 3.51 9.95
C GLY A 201 -6.42 4.35 8.69
N LEU A 202 -7.03 5.54 8.59
CA LEU A 202 -6.78 6.47 7.49
C LEU A 202 -5.35 7.03 7.51
N ILE A 203 -4.81 7.36 8.67
CA ILE A 203 -3.41 7.81 8.81
C ILE A 203 -2.45 6.71 8.33
N LYS A 204 -2.65 5.45 8.75
CA LYS A 204 -1.87 4.31 8.26
C LYS A 204 -1.93 4.21 6.73
N SER A 205 -3.11 4.31 6.15
CA SER A 205 -3.29 4.22 4.70
C SER A 205 -2.55 5.30 3.92
N VAL A 206 -2.49 6.53 4.45
CA VAL A 206 -1.71 7.64 3.85
C VAL A 206 -0.20 7.36 3.94
N VAL A 207 0.27 6.87 5.08
CA VAL A 207 1.69 6.49 5.25
C VAL A 207 2.07 5.39 4.24
N PHE A 208 1.23 4.36 4.11
CA PHE A 208 1.45 3.29 3.14
C PHE A 208 1.43 3.79 1.69
N ALA A 209 0.53 4.71 1.36
CA ALA A 209 0.50 5.34 0.03
C ALA A 209 1.83 5.99 -0.33
N VAL A 210 2.38 6.79 0.60
CA VAL A 210 3.67 7.48 0.40
C VAL A 210 4.80 6.47 0.22
N ILE A 211 4.88 5.44 1.07
CA ILE A 211 5.91 4.40 1.01
C ILE A 211 5.83 3.64 -0.32
N VAL A 212 4.67 3.10 -0.65
CA VAL A 212 4.46 2.25 -1.84
C VAL A 212 4.80 3.00 -3.12
N VAL A 213 4.23 4.18 -3.31
CA VAL A 213 4.44 4.93 -4.56
C VAL A 213 5.88 5.40 -4.69
N THR A 214 6.51 5.80 -3.59
CA THR A 214 7.93 6.17 -3.61
C THR A 214 8.82 5.00 -4.01
N VAL A 215 8.62 3.83 -3.40
CA VAL A 215 9.40 2.63 -3.72
C VAL A 215 9.17 2.19 -5.17
N CYS A 216 7.91 2.16 -5.63
CA CYS A 216 7.58 1.76 -6.99
C CYS A 216 8.16 2.73 -8.04
N CYS A 217 8.06 4.04 -7.79
CA CYS A 217 8.65 5.05 -8.67
C CYS A 217 10.19 4.99 -8.65
N TYR A 218 10.79 4.79 -7.49
CA TYR A 218 12.24 4.68 -7.33
C TYR A 218 12.79 3.47 -8.10
N GLN A 219 12.20 2.30 -7.90
CA GLN A 219 12.63 1.08 -8.56
C GLN A 219 12.48 1.15 -10.09
N GLY A 220 11.40 1.75 -10.57
CA GLY A 220 11.20 1.99 -12.01
C GLY A 220 12.19 3.01 -12.56
N TYR A 221 12.42 4.13 -11.87
CA TYR A 221 13.31 5.20 -12.32
C TYR A 221 14.77 4.75 -12.45
N PHE A 222 15.24 3.89 -11.53
CA PHE A 222 16.60 3.36 -11.53
C PHE A 222 16.74 1.97 -12.15
N ALA A 223 15.74 1.51 -12.91
CA ALA A 223 15.76 0.20 -13.58
C ALA A 223 16.98 0.01 -14.51
N HIS A 224 17.44 1.07 -15.18
CA HIS A 224 18.60 1.06 -16.09
C HIS A 224 19.96 0.83 -15.40
N MET A 225 20.08 1.13 -14.10
CA MET A 225 21.33 0.97 -13.34
C MET A 225 21.59 -0.47 -12.87
N ARG A 226 20.68 -1.40 -13.14
CA ARG A 226 20.85 -2.81 -12.75
C ARG A 226 21.88 -3.52 -13.62
N LYS A 227 22.97 -3.96 -12.99
CA LYS A 227 24.18 -4.50 -13.66
C LYS A 227 23.95 -5.77 -14.48
N ASP A 228 22.91 -6.58 -14.14
CA ASP A 228 22.73 -7.94 -14.68
C ASP A 228 21.57 -8.08 -15.68
N SER A 229 20.95 -6.97 -16.10
CA SER A 229 19.78 -7.06 -16.98
C SER A 229 19.58 -5.83 -17.86
N HIS A 230 19.29 -6.04 -19.12
CA HIS A 230 19.03 -4.99 -20.12
C HIS A 230 17.61 -5.13 -20.66
N GLY A 231 17.01 -4.02 -21.08
CA GLY A 231 15.70 -4.02 -21.70
C GLY A 231 14.56 -4.55 -20.81
N ALA A 232 13.68 -5.37 -21.37
CA ALA A 232 12.49 -5.89 -20.70
C ALA A 232 12.79 -6.68 -19.41
N LYS A 233 13.94 -7.37 -19.33
CA LYS A 233 14.35 -8.10 -18.12
C LYS A 233 14.62 -7.16 -16.94
N ALA A 234 15.21 -6.00 -17.19
CA ALA A 234 15.46 -4.98 -16.16
C ALA A 234 14.13 -4.43 -15.58
N VAL A 235 13.13 -4.22 -16.46
CA VAL A 235 11.79 -3.78 -16.03
C VAL A 235 11.11 -4.84 -15.16
N GLY A 236 11.13 -6.11 -15.57
CA GLY A 236 10.55 -7.21 -14.82
C GLY A 236 11.17 -7.35 -13.42
N MET A 237 12.50 -7.26 -13.32
CA MET A 237 13.20 -7.28 -12.03
C MET A 237 12.92 -6.04 -11.18
N ALA A 238 12.77 -4.87 -11.79
CA ALA A 238 12.41 -3.65 -11.07
C ALA A 238 11.00 -3.74 -10.48
N THR A 239 10.04 -4.24 -11.24
CA THR A 239 8.65 -4.46 -10.81
C THR A 239 8.57 -5.44 -9.65
N THR A 240 9.21 -6.60 -9.78
CA THR A 240 9.20 -7.61 -8.70
C THR A 240 9.83 -7.06 -7.42
N SER A 241 11.00 -6.39 -7.53
CA SER A 241 11.64 -5.78 -6.37
C SER A 241 10.80 -4.66 -5.75
N ALA A 242 10.12 -3.85 -6.58
CA ALA A 242 9.24 -2.80 -6.10
C ALA A 242 8.11 -3.37 -5.23
N VAL A 243 7.44 -4.43 -5.69
CA VAL A 243 6.34 -5.07 -4.96
C VAL A 243 6.84 -5.70 -3.66
N VAL A 244 7.92 -6.49 -3.71
CA VAL A 244 8.45 -7.19 -2.53
C VAL A 244 8.91 -6.19 -1.46
N ILE A 245 9.70 -5.18 -1.84
CA ILE A 245 10.19 -4.17 -0.90
C ILE A 245 9.02 -3.36 -0.32
N SER A 246 8.03 -2.99 -1.13
CA SER A 246 6.85 -2.28 -0.64
C SER A 246 6.05 -3.10 0.36
N CYS A 247 5.81 -4.38 0.10
CA CYS A 247 5.09 -5.26 1.04
C CYS A 247 5.84 -5.40 2.38
N VAL A 248 7.16 -5.57 2.36
CA VAL A 248 7.97 -5.62 3.59
C VAL A 248 7.89 -4.29 4.35
N LEU A 249 8.03 -3.16 3.64
CA LEU A 249 7.96 -1.84 4.27
C LEU A 249 6.57 -1.52 4.81
N ILE A 250 5.47 -1.98 4.17
CA ILE A 250 4.11 -1.86 4.70
C ILE A 250 4.05 -2.54 6.08
N LEU A 251 4.48 -3.79 6.19
CA LEU A 251 4.43 -4.54 7.45
C LEU A 251 5.31 -3.92 8.55
N VAL A 252 6.51 -3.47 8.21
CA VAL A 252 7.40 -2.81 9.17
C VAL A 252 6.82 -1.47 9.62
N SER A 253 6.32 -0.66 8.68
CA SER A 253 5.73 0.64 9.00
C SER A 253 4.40 0.51 9.73
N ASP A 254 3.63 -0.54 9.48
CA ASP A 254 2.41 -0.82 10.23
C ASP A 254 2.70 -0.99 11.72
N TYR A 255 3.67 -1.85 12.06
CA TYR A 255 4.10 -2.02 13.46
C TYR A 255 4.55 -0.71 14.10
N VAL A 256 5.35 0.09 13.39
CA VAL A 256 5.86 1.38 13.92
C VAL A 256 4.72 2.38 14.12
N VAL A 257 3.83 2.52 13.13
CA VAL A 257 2.71 3.46 13.21
C VAL A 257 1.72 3.04 14.29
N THR A 258 1.40 1.74 14.39
CA THR A 258 0.55 1.21 15.46
C THR A 258 1.13 1.50 16.84
N SER A 259 2.44 1.28 17.02
CA SER A 259 3.14 1.56 18.30
C SER A 259 3.15 3.05 18.68
N LEU A 260 2.98 3.96 17.70
CA LEU A 260 2.92 5.41 17.96
C LEU A 260 1.49 5.90 18.21
N LEU A 261 0.46 5.17 17.74
CA LEU A 261 -0.95 5.55 17.86
C LEU A 261 -1.62 5.02 19.14
N ILE A 262 -1.11 3.92 19.70
CA ILE A 262 -1.54 3.36 20.98
C ILE A 262 -0.93 4.17 22.12
#